data_4cee0d87bbe94095cb8ed82e539cb46d
#
_entry.id   4cee0d87bbe94095cb8ed82e539cb46d
#
_cell.length_a   1.000
_cell.length_b   1.000
_cell.length_c   1.000
_cell.angle_alpha   90.00
_cell.angle_beta   90.00
_cell.angle_gamma   90.00
#
_symmetry.space_group_name_H-M   'P 1'
#
loop_
_entity.id
_entity.type
_entity.pdbx_description
1 polymer ?
#
loop_
_entity_poly.entity_id
_entity_poly.type
_entity_poly.pdbx_seq_one_letter_code
_entity_poly.pdbx_strand_id
1 'polypeptide(L)'
;MNQDQATGSLLGLAIGDALGTTLEFTRNPPTDRSLWHTEITGGGAFNVPVGGWTDDTSMALALGYSYKTKKGFDAEQVSVNFKAWWLDGEYSWANKCIDIGSATLSALTRLNYRKADDTFYQGSTSNRSSGNGGIMRLAPSVISNSSNLNLAVEE
;
A
#
# COMPACT_ATOMS: atom_id res chain seq x y z
N MET A 1 -20.88 4.95 1.06
CA MET A 1 -19.86 5.71 1.82
C MET A 1 -19.98 7.17 1.43
N ASN A 2 -19.93 8.12 2.36
CA ASN A 2 -19.89 9.54 2.03
C ASN A 2 -18.44 10.03 1.83
N GLN A 3 -18.28 11.27 1.34
CA GLN A 3 -16.96 11.83 1.01
C GLN A 3 -16.05 11.93 2.25
N ASP A 4 -16.59 12.33 3.41
CA ASP A 4 -15.79 12.48 4.63
C ASP A 4 -15.24 11.13 5.11
N GLN A 5 -16.05 10.06 5.01
CA GLN A 5 -15.63 8.71 5.34
C GLN A 5 -14.54 8.21 4.38
N ALA A 6 -14.67 8.47 3.09
CA ALA A 6 -13.65 8.11 2.10
C ALA A 6 -12.34 8.87 2.33
N THR A 7 -12.44 10.19 2.54
CA THR A 7 -11.29 11.04 2.85
C THR A 7 -10.62 10.61 4.15
N GLY A 8 -11.41 10.38 5.21
CA GLY A 8 -10.91 9.92 6.51
C GLY A 8 -10.21 8.56 6.43
N SER A 9 -10.70 7.65 5.59
CA SER A 9 -10.06 6.34 5.37
C SER A 9 -8.66 6.47 4.74
N LEU A 10 -8.53 7.29 3.69
CA LEU A 10 -7.24 7.50 3.02
C LEU A 10 -6.26 8.31 3.88
N LEU A 11 -6.74 9.37 4.53
CA LEU A 11 -5.90 10.16 5.43
C LEU A 11 -5.48 9.33 6.65
N GLY A 12 -6.38 8.53 7.21
CA GLY A 12 -6.09 7.65 8.33
C GLY A 12 -5.01 6.62 7.99
N LEU A 13 -5.06 6.06 6.78
CA LEU A 13 -4.02 5.17 6.27
C LEU A 13 -2.67 5.90 6.21
N ALA A 14 -2.62 7.07 5.57
CA ALA A 14 -1.38 7.83 5.40
C ALA A 14 -0.79 8.34 6.73
N ILE A 15 -1.65 8.77 7.66
CA ILE A 15 -1.24 9.18 9.00
C ILE A 15 -0.72 7.97 9.80
N GLY A 16 -1.41 6.83 9.70
CA GLY A 16 -1.00 5.60 10.37
C GLY A 16 0.35 5.09 9.88
N ASP A 17 0.57 5.09 8.57
CA ASP A 17 1.85 4.75 7.93
C ASP A 17 2.96 5.70 8.39
N ALA A 18 2.79 7.03 8.25
CA ALA A 18 3.78 8.02 8.66
C ALA A 18 4.09 8.01 10.18
N LEU A 19 3.11 7.65 11.02
CA LEU A 19 3.31 7.47 12.45
C LEU A 19 4.07 6.17 12.75
N GLY A 20 3.65 5.07 12.11
CA GLY A 20 4.14 3.72 12.38
C GLY A 20 5.54 3.46 11.85
N THR A 21 5.92 4.05 10.73
CA THR A 21 7.21 3.79 10.06
C THR A 21 8.43 4.11 10.94
N THR A 22 8.30 5.04 11.91
CA THR A 22 9.35 5.35 12.89
C THR A 22 9.68 4.15 13.78
N LEU A 23 8.69 3.30 14.05
CA LEU A 23 8.82 2.12 14.93
C LEU A 23 9.01 0.82 14.16
N GLU A 24 8.93 0.85 12.86
CA GLU A 24 9.02 -0.34 12.03
C GLU A 24 10.35 -1.08 12.28
N PHE A 25 10.28 -2.40 12.39
CA PHE A 25 11.38 -3.28 12.80
C PHE A 25 11.95 -3.04 14.21
N THR A 26 11.32 -2.16 15.02
CA THR A 26 11.73 -1.98 16.41
C THR A 26 11.44 -3.24 17.23
N ARG A 27 12.45 -3.75 17.91
CA ARG A 27 12.30 -4.88 18.82
C ARG A 27 11.81 -4.40 20.18
N ASN A 28 10.87 -5.15 20.77
CA ASN A 28 10.36 -4.91 22.13
C ASN A 28 9.72 -3.53 22.33
N PRO A 29 8.57 -3.25 21.69
CA PRO A 29 7.84 -2.01 21.94
C PRO A 29 7.47 -1.93 23.44
N PRO A 30 7.43 -0.72 24.02
CA PRO A 30 7.11 -0.54 25.42
C PRO A 30 5.68 -1.04 25.71
N THR A 31 5.52 -1.75 26.84
CA THR A 31 4.21 -2.20 27.33
C THR A 31 3.47 -1.10 28.08
N ASP A 32 4.20 -0.13 28.63
CA ASP A 32 3.63 1.06 29.28
C ASP A 32 3.11 2.05 28.23
N ARG A 33 1.82 2.33 28.28
CA ARG A 33 1.14 3.24 27.35
C ARG A 33 1.66 4.68 27.41
N SER A 34 2.21 5.12 28.52
CA SER A 34 2.81 6.47 28.66
C SER A 34 4.07 6.65 27.80
N LEU A 35 4.67 5.54 27.36
CA LEU A 35 5.86 5.51 26.52
C LEU A 35 5.53 5.21 25.04
N TRP A 36 4.25 5.10 24.69
CA TRP A 36 3.86 4.86 23.31
C TRP A 36 4.17 6.06 22.44
N HIS A 37 4.62 5.76 21.22
CA HIS A 37 4.84 6.75 20.19
C HIS A 37 3.50 7.32 19.70
N THR A 38 3.35 8.64 19.79
CA THR A 38 2.09 9.34 19.47
C THR A 38 2.28 10.49 18.48
N GLU A 39 3.51 10.76 18.09
CA GLU A 39 3.86 11.89 17.22
C GLU A 39 4.54 11.42 15.93
N ILE A 40 4.25 12.07 14.83
CA ILE A 40 4.93 11.82 13.55
C ILE A 40 6.30 12.51 13.58
N THR A 41 7.33 11.78 13.96
CA THR A 41 8.69 12.30 14.13
C THR A 41 9.63 12.00 12.98
N GLY A 42 9.24 11.09 12.08
CA GLY A 42 10.12 10.58 11.04
C GLY A 42 11.24 9.67 11.60
N GLY A 43 12.29 9.45 10.83
CA GLY A 43 13.39 8.56 11.19
C GLY A 43 13.09 7.10 10.89
N GLY A 44 13.28 6.23 11.88
CA GLY A 44 13.06 4.79 11.73
C GLY A 44 14.07 4.11 10.81
N ALA A 45 13.78 2.86 10.43
CA ALA A 45 14.65 2.04 9.61
C ALA A 45 14.95 2.63 8.22
N PHE A 46 14.02 3.42 7.68
CA PHE A 46 14.12 4.04 6.36
C PHE A 46 14.58 5.51 6.40
N ASN A 47 14.83 6.04 7.60
CA ASN A 47 15.23 7.43 7.81
C ASN A 47 14.34 8.43 7.05
N VAL A 48 13.01 8.26 7.17
CA VAL A 48 12.05 9.13 6.50
C VAL A 48 11.98 10.52 7.16
N PRO A 49 11.66 11.60 6.43
CA PRO A 49 11.38 12.89 7.05
C PRO A 49 10.07 12.85 7.84
N VAL A 50 9.83 13.87 8.65
CA VAL A 50 8.54 14.04 9.33
C VAL A 50 7.42 14.07 8.31
N GLY A 51 6.44 13.17 8.45
CA GLY A 51 5.33 12.99 7.51
C GLY A 51 5.65 12.13 6.28
N GLY A 52 6.86 11.60 6.17
CA GLY A 52 7.19 10.61 5.14
C GLY A 52 6.43 9.30 5.39
N TRP A 53 5.92 8.70 4.33
CA TRP A 53 5.22 7.43 4.33
C TRP A 53 5.97 6.35 3.54
N THR A 54 5.52 5.10 3.61
CA THR A 54 6.17 3.96 2.97
C THR A 54 5.30 3.33 1.87
N ASP A 55 5.42 2.02 1.69
CA ASP A 55 4.70 1.27 0.66
C ASP A 55 3.19 1.23 0.90
N ASP A 56 2.72 1.23 2.15
CA ASP A 56 1.30 1.22 2.50
C ASP A 56 0.56 2.34 1.76
N THR A 57 0.98 3.57 1.97
CA THR A 57 0.35 4.76 1.36
C THR A 57 0.63 4.84 -0.13
N SER A 58 1.88 4.60 -0.55
CA SER A 58 2.26 4.69 -1.97
C SER A 58 1.46 3.71 -2.82
N MET A 59 1.31 2.46 -2.38
CA MET A 59 0.54 1.45 -3.10
C MET A 59 -0.97 1.71 -3.04
N ALA A 60 -1.48 2.26 -1.93
CA ALA A 60 -2.87 2.69 -1.87
C ALA A 60 -3.15 3.83 -2.86
N LEU A 61 -2.25 4.81 -2.98
CA LEU A 61 -2.37 5.88 -3.98
C LEU A 61 -2.32 5.34 -5.42
N ALA A 62 -1.40 4.42 -5.70
CA ALA A 62 -1.28 3.77 -7.00
C ALA A 62 -2.55 3.00 -7.39
N LEU A 63 -3.13 2.26 -6.43
CA LEU A 63 -4.38 1.53 -6.59
C LEU A 63 -5.56 2.50 -6.80
N GLY A 64 -5.69 3.52 -5.95
CA GLY A 64 -6.74 4.54 -6.05
C GLY A 64 -6.70 5.30 -7.38
N TYR A 65 -5.51 5.59 -7.88
CA TYR A 65 -5.34 6.22 -9.18
C TYR A 65 -5.82 5.31 -10.33
N SER A 66 -5.62 3.99 -10.23
CA SER A 66 -6.18 3.02 -11.19
C SER A 66 -7.71 3.10 -11.24
N TYR A 67 -8.38 3.03 -10.08
CA TYR A 67 -9.85 3.17 -10.00
C TYR A 67 -10.35 4.50 -10.58
N LYS A 68 -9.66 5.60 -10.26
CA LYS A 68 -10.00 6.92 -10.78
C LYS A 68 -9.92 6.97 -12.32
N THR A 69 -8.87 6.37 -12.88
CA THR A 69 -8.57 6.44 -14.33
C THR A 69 -9.50 5.52 -15.12
N LYS A 70 -9.72 4.30 -14.64
CA LYS A 70 -10.50 3.27 -15.34
C LYS A 70 -11.98 3.24 -14.94
N LYS A 71 -12.35 3.98 -13.88
CA LYS A 71 -13.70 4.01 -13.30
C LYS A 71 -14.19 2.63 -12.81
N GLY A 72 -13.27 1.80 -12.37
CA GLY A 72 -13.47 0.45 -11.87
C GLY A 72 -12.14 -0.28 -11.74
N PHE A 73 -12.18 -1.55 -11.36
CA PHE A 73 -10.99 -2.39 -11.27
C PHE A 73 -10.45 -2.72 -12.67
N ASP A 74 -9.16 -2.56 -12.85
CA ASP A 74 -8.44 -2.92 -14.08
C ASP A 74 -7.06 -3.45 -13.68
N ALA A 75 -6.89 -4.78 -13.73
CA ALA A 75 -5.67 -5.46 -13.28
C ALA A 75 -4.42 -5.02 -14.06
N GLU A 76 -4.56 -4.66 -15.33
CA GLU A 76 -3.47 -4.15 -16.14
C GLU A 76 -3.03 -2.76 -15.65
N GLN A 77 -3.99 -1.84 -15.43
CA GLN A 77 -3.67 -0.51 -14.92
C GLN A 77 -3.07 -0.56 -13.51
N VAL A 78 -3.60 -1.41 -12.62
CA VAL A 78 -3.00 -1.63 -11.29
C VAL A 78 -1.55 -2.10 -11.43
N SER A 79 -1.30 -3.05 -12.31
CA SER A 79 0.02 -3.58 -12.61
C SER A 79 0.99 -2.50 -13.12
N VAL A 80 0.53 -1.65 -14.01
CA VAL A 80 1.31 -0.51 -14.52
C VAL A 80 1.67 0.45 -13.39
N ASN A 81 0.69 0.85 -12.58
CA ASN A 81 0.90 1.80 -11.50
C ASN A 81 1.81 1.24 -10.41
N PHE A 82 1.66 -0.04 -10.04
CA PHE A 82 2.53 -0.67 -9.06
C PHE A 82 3.98 -0.81 -9.55
N LYS A 83 4.18 -1.10 -10.84
CA LYS A 83 5.53 -1.10 -11.42
C LYS A 83 6.13 0.29 -11.46
N ALA A 84 5.36 1.32 -11.82
CA ALA A 84 5.82 2.70 -11.81
C ALA A 84 6.22 3.16 -10.40
N TRP A 85 5.46 2.77 -9.37
CA TRP A 85 5.88 3.00 -7.98
C TRP A 85 7.21 2.29 -7.67
N TRP A 86 7.32 1.00 -7.98
CA TRP A 86 8.49 0.20 -7.62
C TRP A 86 9.76 0.65 -8.35
N LEU A 87 9.68 0.90 -9.67
CA LEU A 87 10.83 1.17 -10.53
C LEU A 87 11.19 2.65 -10.60
N ASP A 88 10.19 3.52 -10.61
CA ASP A 88 10.34 4.94 -10.90
C ASP A 88 10.01 5.84 -9.70
N GLY A 89 9.46 5.28 -8.61
CA GLY A 89 9.10 6.01 -7.40
C GLY A 89 7.83 6.85 -7.53
N GLU A 90 6.99 6.58 -8.52
CA GLU A 90 5.69 7.21 -8.65
C GLU A 90 4.85 6.97 -7.38
N TYR A 91 3.98 7.90 -7.04
CA TYR A 91 3.15 7.84 -5.82
C TYR A 91 3.93 7.89 -4.49
N SER A 92 5.25 8.02 -4.52
CA SER A 92 6.08 8.23 -3.34
C SER A 92 6.50 9.70 -3.23
N TRP A 93 6.49 10.24 -2.01
CA TRP A 93 7.00 11.59 -1.73
C TRP A 93 8.50 11.74 -2.08
N ALA A 94 9.23 10.64 -2.10
CA ALA A 94 10.68 10.63 -2.29
C ALA A 94 11.11 10.42 -3.75
N ASN A 95 10.18 10.27 -4.70
CA ASN A 95 10.46 9.88 -6.09
C ASN A 95 11.33 8.61 -6.18
N LYS A 96 11.15 7.71 -5.23
CA LYS A 96 11.75 6.37 -5.20
C LYS A 96 10.88 5.45 -4.36
N CYS A 97 10.97 4.14 -4.58
CA CYS A 97 10.36 3.14 -3.72
C CYS A 97 10.96 3.24 -2.31
N ILE A 98 10.12 3.49 -1.31
CA ILE A 98 10.47 3.46 0.10
C ILE A 98 9.78 2.25 0.69
N ASP A 99 10.55 1.33 1.19
CA ASP A 99 10.16 0.00 1.59
C ASP A 99 9.49 -0.82 0.49
N ILE A 100 9.58 -2.12 0.57
CA ILE A 100 8.82 -3.08 -0.22
C ILE A 100 8.90 -4.46 0.44
N GLY A 101 7.78 -4.98 0.88
CA GLY A 101 7.71 -6.32 1.45
C GLY A 101 8.13 -7.41 0.46
N SER A 102 8.80 -8.45 0.94
CA SER A 102 9.34 -9.53 0.09
C SER A 102 8.31 -10.23 -0.78
N ALA A 103 7.08 -10.42 -0.29
CA ALA A 103 5.98 -10.99 -1.07
C ALA A 103 5.57 -10.07 -2.22
N THR A 104 5.49 -8.76 -1.96
CA THR A 104 5.19 -7.73 -2.97
C THR A 104 6.29 -7.66 -4.01
N LEU A 105 7.55 -7.59 -3.59
CA LEU A 105 8.70 -7.58 -4.50
C LEU A 105 8.71 -8.80 -5.42
N SER A 106 8.47 -10.00 -4.87
CA SER A 106 8.41 -11.23 -5.65
C SER A 106 7.28 -11.22 -6.67
N ALA A 107 6.11 -10.70 -6.32
CA ALA A 107 4.96 -10.58 -7.23
C ALA A 107 5.25 -9.57 -8.34
N LEU A 108 5.78 -8.39 -8.01
CA LEU A 108 6.13 -7.35 -9.00
C LEU A 108 7.27 -7.79 -9.93
N THR A 109 8.23 -8.55 -9.42
CA THR A 109 9.29 -9.14 -10.26
C THR A 109 8.69 -10.09 -11.30
N ARG A 110 7.80 -11.02 -10.88
CA ARG A 110 7.10 -11.89 -11.83
C ARG A 110 6.28 -11.10 -12.83
N LEU A 111 5.57 -10.09 -12.36
CA LEU A 111 4.76 -9.20 -13.18
C LEU A 111 5.59 -8.43 -14.21
N ASN A 112 6.80 -8.02 -13.87
CA ASN A 112 7.71 -7.31 -14.78
C ASN A 112 8.20 -8.20 -15.93
N TYR A 113 8.34 -9.49 -15.69
CA TYR A 113 8.74 -10.48 -16.71
C TYR A 113 7.56 -11.25 -17.32
N ARG A 114 6.31 -10.83 -17.02
CA ARG A 114 5.09 -11.45 -17.53
C ARG A 114 5.05 -11.41 -19.08
N LYS A 115 4.65 -12.53 -19.68
CA LYS A 115 4.34 -12.59 -21.12
C LYS A 115 2.90 -12.12 -21.36
N ALA A 116 2.57 -11.84 -22.61
CA ALA A 116 1.25 -11.30 -22.98
C ALA A 116 0.07 -12.16 -22.51
N ASP A 117 0.22 -13.48 -22.56
CA ASP A 117 -0.85 -14.44 -22.20
C ASP A 117 -0.85 -14.83 -20.72
N ASP A 118 0.11 -14.35 -19.92
CA ASP A 118 0.15 -14.66 -18.48
C ASP A 118 -0.88 -13.82 -17.72
N THR A 119 -1.34 -14.33 -16.58
CA THR A 119 -2.22 -13.58 -15.67
C THR A 119 -1.53 -12.37 -15.05
N PHE A 120 -2.32 -11.33 -14.71
CA PHE A 120 -1.87 -10.22 -13.86
C PHE A 120 -1.80 -10.58 -12.37
N TYR A 121 -2.43 -11.67 -11.94
CA TYR A 121 -2.44 -12.14 -10.56
C TYR A 121 -1.16 -12.94 -10.26
N GLN A 122 -0.13 -12.23 -9.82
CA GLN A 122 1.22 -12.77 -9.59
C GLN A 122 1.54 -13.03 -8.11
N GLY A 123 0.54 -12.95 -7.24
CA GLY A 123 0.67 -13.29 -5.83
C GLY A 123 1.08 -14.75 -5.61
N SER A 124 1.77 -15.03 -4.51
CA SER A 124 2.10 -16.42 -4.14
C SER A 124 0.89 -17.09 -3.50
N THR A 125 0.64 -18.35 -3.86
CA THR A 125 -0.37 -19.22 -3.25
C THR A 125 0.19 -20.08 -2.11
N SER A 126 1.46 -19.90 -1.75
CA SER A 126 2.10 -20.65 -0.66
C SER A 126 1.54 -20.26 0.70
N ASN A 127 1.22 -21.23 1.55
CA ASN A 127 0.79 -21.02 2.94
C ASN A 127 1.82 -20.29 3.82
N ARG A 128 3.05 -20.12 3.34
CA ARG A 128 4.14 -19.41 4.03
C ARG A 128 4.38 -18.00 3.45
N SER A 129 3.49 -17.51 2.60
CA SER A 129 3.62 -16.23 1.90
C SER A 129 2.49 -15.29 2.28
N SER A 130 2.28 -15.07 3.59
CA SER A 130 1.24 -14.18 4.11
C SER A 130 1.83 -12.89 4.64
N GLY A 131 2.24 -12.00 3.75
CA GLY A 131 2.56 -10.61 4.10
C GLY A 131 1.30 -9.74 4.14
N ASN A 132 1.37 -8.57 4.80
CA ASN A 132 0.24 -7.63 4.89
C ASN A 132 -0.01 -6.83 3.59
N GLY A 133 0.84 -6.97 2.57
CA GLY A 133 0.82 -6.16 1.34
C GLY A 133 -0.53 -6.08 0.61
N GLY A 134 -1.40 -7.09 0.76
CA GLY A 134 -2.76 -7.03 0.22
C GLY A 134 -3.68 -6.13 1.04
N ILE A 135 -3.64 -6.25 2.38
CA ILE A 135 -4.56 -5.54 3.27
C ILE A 135 -4.17 -4.08 3.50
N MET A 136 -2.87 -3.77 3.55
CA MET A 136 -2.38 -2.42 3.83
C MET A 136 -2.86 -1.38 2.79
N ARG A 137 -3.08 -1.79 1.56
CA ARG A 137 -3.49 -0.93 0.43
C ARG A 137 -4.96 -1.04 0.03
N LEU A 138 -5.80 -1.74 0.81
CA LEU A 138 -7.17 -2.12 0.44
C LEU A 138 -8.16 -0.95 0.40
N ALA A 139 -7.90 0.15 1.11
CA ALA A 139 -8.84 1.26 1.27
C ALA A 139 -9.46 1.76 -0.06
N PRO A 140 -8.73 1.97 -1.16
CA PRO A 140 -9.30 2.39 -2.43
C PRO A 140 -10.32 1.42 -3.03
N SER A 141 -10.11 0.09 -2.91
CA SER A 141 -11.06 -0.92 -3.39
C SER A 141 -12.38 -0.82 -2.62
N VAL A 142 -12.32 -0.70 -1.30
CA VAL A 142 -13.52 -0.54 -0.46
C VAL A 142 -14.24 0.77 -0.74
N ILE A 143 -13.51 1.86 -0.94
CA ILE A 143 -14.09 3.17 -1.27
C ILE A 143 -14.80 3.12 -2.61
N SER A 144 -14.14 2.60 -3.64
CA SER A 144 -14.67 2.51 -5.00
C SER A 144 -15.93 1.64 -5.07
N ASN A 145 -15.95 0.55 -4.33
CA ASN A 145 -17.04 -0.44 -4.32
C ASN A 145 -17.97 -0.29 -3.11
N SER A 146 -18.01 0.87 -2.47
CA SER A 146 -18.78 1.10 -1.24
C SER A 146 -20.30 0.92 -1.40
N SER A 147 -20.84 0.97 -2.61
CA SER A 147 -22.22 0.66 -2.93
C SER A 147 -22.49 -0.84 -3.16
N ASN A 148 -21.45 -1.64 -3.41
CA ASN A 148 -21.53 -3.08 -3.62
C ASN A 148 -20.25 -3.74 -3.13
N LEU A 149 -20.20 -4.09 -1.85
CA LEU A 149 -19.01 -4.66 -1.21
C LEU A 149 -18.63 -6.05 -1.74
N ASN A 150 -19.54 -6.79 -2.39
CA ASN A 150 -19.21 -8.07 -3.00
C ASN A 150 -18.17 -7.88 -4.12
N LEU A 151 -18.23 -6.79 -4.88
CA LEU A 151 -17.22 -6.47 -5.89
C LEU A 151 -15.83 -6.26 -5.27
N ALA A 152 -15.74 -5.61 -4.11
CA ALA A 152 -14.48 -5.39 -3.43
C ALA A 152 -13.82 -6.71 -2.94
N VAL A 153 -14.58 -7.78 -2.78
CA VAL A 153 -14.08 -9.11 -2.37
C VAL A 153 -13.57 -9.89 -3.59
N GLU A 154 -14.15 -9.65 -4.76
CA GLU A 154 -13.79 -10.35 -6.00
C GLU A 154 -12.54 -9.76 -6.68
N GLU A 155 -12.22 -8.49 -6.40
CA GLU A 155 -11.07 -7.74 -6.93
C GLU A 155 -9.79 -7.94 -6.10
#